data_7c63e2b60239728cd58660d3541b36f7
#
_entry.id   7c63e2b60239728cd58660d3541b36f7
#
_cell.length_a   1.000
_cell.length_b   1.000
_cell.length_c   1.000
_cell.angle_alpha   90.00
_cell.angle_beta   90.00
_cell.angle_gamma   90.00
#
_symmetry.space_group_name_H-M   'P 1'
#
loop_
_entity.id
_entity.type
_entity.pdbx_description
1 polymer ?
#
loop_
_entity_poly.entity_id
_entity_poly.type
_entity_poly.pdbx_seq_one_letter_code
_entity_poly.pdbx_strand_id
1 'polypeptide(L)'
;MPTKPVTMTPFSKLLDSYMPMSSPVATACHGGEERRSIACEFEGALLISRRLFAYFMLVALEAGGPIRALTLLLVFPLLWLLELVGLERMALQLMIFVSTAGLRVDDLKAVAKATLPRFYLEDLRQRAYQVFSSYEGKKFVVTCIPTIMVEPFLKEFLDVDHVIGAELKMFKDCSVGLVASPGVMLGARRLQADKRLGSGLRDKTFMLLCREHHPIPPEETSSPLRRNNYPKPLIFHDGRLMAHPTPLAFLAVILWLPLGALLAIYRILVGVLLPYKIGLVGSAVTGFRIRAQFPKAQHSLNTPAAVGAPNRTGTLYVCNHRTLLDPVIVSTAIQRKVTAVTYSLSRFSEVISPISTIRLTRDRFKDGAVMRSLLNHGDLVVCPEGTTCREPYLLRFSPLFAEIADNIVPVAVTAEGSMFYGTTVRGHKWLDSLFFLMNPRPCYQLHFLESITRDQRSSYEIANGIQRLIGEAVGFECTNFTRKDKYQMLAGHDGADTRR
;
A
#
# COMPACT_ATOMS: atom_id res chain seq x y z
N MET A 1 35.36 -49.71 -18.97
CA MET A 1 34.30 -48.80 -19.54
C MET A 1 34.36 -47.49 -18.80
N PRO A 2 34.71 -46.35 -19.46
CA PRO A 2 34.81 -45.07 -18.76
C PRO A 2 33.42 -44.48 -18.59
N THR A 3 33.10 -44.07 -17.37
CA THR A 3 31.91 -43.35 -16.97
C THR A 3 31.86 -41.96 -17.64
N LYS A 4 30.81 -41.73 -18.41
CA LYS A 4 30.56 -40.39 -19.03
C LYS A 4 30.43 -39.29 -17.95
N PRO A 5 31.00 -38.11 -18.16
CA PRO A 5 30.86 -37.00 -17.22
C PRO A 5 29.40 -36.53 -17.17
N VAL A 6 28.89 -36.37 -15.95
CA VAL A 6 27.58 -35.79 -15.67
C VAL A 6 27.59 -34.36 -16.19
N THR A 7 26.81 -34.08 -17.22
CA THR A 7 26.60 -32.71 -17.72
C THR A 7 25.96 -31.88 -16.60
N MET A 8 26.69 -30.92 -16.05
CA MET A 8 26.17 -29.96 -15.09
C MET A 8 24.95 -29.23 -15.65
N THR A 9 23.90 -29.22 -14.89
CA THR A 9 22.68 -28.50 -15.26
C THR A 9 22.93 -26.97 -15.26
N PRO A 10 22.20 -26.18 -16.09
CA PRO A 10 22.38 -24.72 -16.11
C PRO A 10 22.28 -24.04 -14.74
N PHE A 11 21.53 -24.67 -13.80
CA PHE A 11 21.33 -24.20 -12.44
C PHE A 11 22.61 -24.31 -11.57
N SER A 12 23.33 -25.43 -11.66
CA SER A 12 24.60 -25.59 -10.93
C SER A 12 25.64 -24.56 -11.40
N LYS A 13 25.70 -24.30 -12.72
CA LYS A 13 26.60 -23.27 -13.27
C LYS A 13 26.24 -21.84 -12.83
N LEU A 14 24.95 -21.56 -12.66
CA LEU A 14 24.50 -20.24 -12.17
C LEU A 14 24.89 -20.05 -10.70
N LEU A 15 24.69 -21.06 -9.87
CA LEU A 15 25.09 -21.04 -8.46
C LEU A 15 26.61 -20.99 -8.30
N ASP A 16 27.38 -21.72 -9.12
CA ASP A 16 28.84 -21.65 -9.14
C ASP A 16 29.37 -20.26 -9.54
N SER A 17 28.61 -19.52 -10.36
CA SER A 17 28.95 -18.14 -10.73
C SER A 17 28.73 -17.14 -9.59
N TYR A 18 27.79 -17.41 -8.68
CA TYR A 18 27.43 -16.51 -7.58
C TYR A 18 28.02 -16.92 -6.22
N MET A 19 28.39 -18.17 -6.07
CA MET A 19 29.10 -18.67 -4.88
C MET A 19 30.50 -19.09 -5.28
N PRO A 20 31.56 -18.32 -4.98
CA PRO A 20 32.92 -18.78 -5.23
C PRO A 20 33.18 -20.03 -4.37
N MET A 21 33.32 -21.18 -5.03
CA MET A 21 33.76 -22.39 -4.39
C MET A 21 35.18 -22.11 -3.82
N SER A 22 35.30 -22.11 -2.52
CA SER A 22 36.63 -22.15 -1.85
C SER A 22 37.33 -23.44 -2.27
N SER A 23 38.41 -23.30 -2.99
CA SER A 23 39.32 -24.41 -3.30
C SER A 23 39.76 -25.12 -2.00
N PRO A 24 39.87 -26.46 -2.00
CA PRO A 24 40.41 -27.16 -0.85
C PRO A 24 41.94 -27.00 -0.84
N VAL A 25 42.44 -25.94 -0.28
CA VAL A 25 43.86 -25.86 0.13
C VAL A 25 43.85 -25.48 1.58
N ALA A 26 44.17 -26.49 2.40
CA ALA A 26 44.51 -26.30 3.77
C ALA A 26 45.74 -25.40 3.85
N THR A 27 45.60 -24.26 4.50
CA THR A 27 46.73 -23.67 5.27
C THR A 27 46.10 -22.80 6.35
N ALA A 28 46.40 -23.15 7.57
CA ALA A 28 46.12 -22.38 8.77
C ALA A 28 46.74 -21.00 8.62
N CYS A 29 45.93 -19.94 8.88
CA CYS A 29 46.44 -18.72 9.54
C CYS A 29 45.25 -17.77 9.83
N HIS A 30 45.08 -17.50 11.12
CA HIS A 30 44.61 -16.28 11.77
C HIS A 30 43.21 -15.71 11.43
N GLY A 31 42.31 -15.85 12.41
CA GLY A 31 41.43 -14.82 12.99
C GLY A 31 40.81 -13.78 12.06
N GLY A 32 39.85 -14.17 11.22
CA GLY A 32 38.83 -13.32 10.67
C GLY A 32 37.52 -14.12 10.70
N GLU A 33 36.55 -13.66 11.44
CA GLU A 33 35.18 -14.20 11.36
C GLU A 33 34.71 -14.13 9.90
N GLU A 34 34.74 -15.28 9.20
CA GLU A 34 34.10 -15.40 7.89
C GLU A 34 32.61 -15.09 8.10
N ARG A 35 32.16 -13.93 7.62
CA ARG A 35 30.74 -13.54 7.62
C ARG A 35 29.97 -14.63 6.92
N ARG A 36 29.20 -15.41 7.68
CA ARG A 36 28.41 -16.54 7.15
C ARG A 36 27.31 -16.03 6.22
N SER A 37 27.24 -16.54 4.98
CA SER A 37 26.21 -16.22 4.02
C SER A 37 24.98 -17.11 4.22
N ILE A 38 23.80 -16.59 3.92
CA ILE A 38 22.52 -17.32 3.99
C ILE A 38 21.86 -17.37 2.62
N ALA A 39 21.28 -18.54 2.28
CA ALA A 39 20.39 -18.72 1.13
C ALA A 39 19.03 -19.18 1.61
N CYS A 40 17.97 -18.53 1.18
CA CYS A 40 16.61 -18.80 1.60
C CYS A 40 15.66 -18.87 0.41
N GLU A 41 14.67 -19.75 0.51
CA GLU A 41 13.56 -19.80 -0.43
C GLU A 41 12.52 -18.73 -0.07
N PHE A 42 12.03 -17.96 -1.06
CA PHE A 42 11.07 -16.91 -0.81
C PHE A 42 9.70 -17.49 -0.47
N GLU A 43 9.16 -18.34 -1.36
CA GLU A 43 7.86 -18.98 -1.19
C GLU A 43 7.97 -20.21 -0.26
N GLY A 44 7.17 -20.23 0.78
CA GLY A 44 7.10 -21.33 1.73
C GLY A 44 8.13 -21.31 2.85
N ALA A 45 9.25 -20.58 2.70
CA ALA A 45 10.18 -20.32 3.80
C ALA A 45 9.98 -18.91 4.37
N LEU A 46 10.32 -17.86 3.62
CA LEU A 46 10.10 -16.48 4.06
C LEU A 46 8.63 -16.10 4.06
N LEU A 47 7.87 -16.44 3.02
CA LEU A 47 6.43 -16.23 2.98
C LEU A 47 5.67 -17.39 3.62
N ILE A 48 4.57 -17.07 4.30
CA ILE A 48 3.62 -18.05 4.85
C ILE A 48 2.86 -18.72 3.71
N SER A 49 2.37 -17.91 2.78
CA SER A 49 1.59 -18.37 1.63
C SER A 49 2.45 -19.14 0.63
N ARG A 50 2.02 -20.35 0.32
CA ARG A 50 2.61 -21.17 -0.75
C ARG A 50 1.90 -20.94 -2.09
N ARG A 51 0.68 -20.38 -2.04
CA ARG A 51 -0.15 -20.14 -3.23
C ARG A 51 0.13 -18.75 -3.77
N LEU A 52 0.61 -18.68 -5.00
CA LEU A 52 1.06 -17.45 -5.64
C LEU A 52 -0.07 -16.68 -6.34
N PHE A 53 -1.25 -17.27 -6.47
CA PHE A 53 -2.37 -16.71 -7.21
C PHE A 53 -2.68 -15.25 -6.83
N ALA A 54 -2.68 -14.92 -5.53
CA ALA A 54 -3.00 -13.58 -5.06
C ALA A 54 -2.01 -12.51 -5.58
N TYR A 55 -0.72 -12.82 -5.64
CA TYR A 55 0.29 -11.88 -6.15
C TYR A 55 0.17 -11.65 -7.66
N PHE A 56 -0.11 -12.73 -8.42
CA PHE A 56 -0.36 -12.60 -9.85
C PHE A 56 -1.69 -11.91 -10.15
N MET A 57 -2.70 -12.09 -9.29
CA MET A 57 -3.98 -11.36 -9.37
C MET A 57 -3.79 -9.85 -9.15
N LEU A 58 -2.92 -9.46 -8.20
CA LEU A 58 -2.58 -8.04 -8.00
C LEU A 58 -1.91 -7.44 -9.25
N VAL A 59 -0.96 -8.15 -9.85
CA VAL A 59 -0.32 -7.70 -11.10
C VAL A 59 -1.34 -7.64 -12.23
N ALA A 60 -2.17 -8.66 -12.40
CA ALA A 60 -3.21 -8.69 -13.43
C ALA A 60 -4.19 -7.52 -13.28
N LEU A 61 -4.58 -7.16 -12.04
CA LEU A 61 -5.52 -6.07 -11.77
C LEU A 61 -4.87 -4.68 -11.92
N GLU A 62 -3.74 -4.46 -11.24
CA GLU A 62 -3.16 -3.12 -11.09
C GLU A 62 -2.31 -2.69 -12.29
N ALA A 63 -1.66 -3.63 -12.99
CA ALA A 63 -0.92 -3.35 -14.22
C ALA A 63 -1.75 -3.65 -15.48
N GLY A 64 -2.60 -4.70 -15.44
CA GLY A 64 -3.33 -5.17 -16.63
C GLY A 64 -4.80 -4.76 -16.68
N GLY A 65 -5.35 -4.28 -15.55
CA GLY A 65 -6.73 -3.83 -15.44
C GLY A 65 -7.75 -4.94 -15.17
N PRO A 66 -9.03 -4.58 -14.98
CA PRO A 66 -10.07 -5.49 -14.50
C PRO A 66 -10.36 -6.65 -15.44
N ILE A 67 -10.25 -6.47 -16.76
CA ILE A 67 -10.51 -7.54 -17.75
C ILE A 67 -9.48 -8.66 -17.59
N ARG A 68 -8.21 -8.32 -17.44
CA ARG A 68 -7.13 -9.30 -17.23
C ARG A 68 -7.28 -10.04 -15.90
N ALA A 69 -7.64 -9.33 -14.84
CA ALA A 69 -7.92 -9.92 -13.54
C ALA A 69 -9.10 -10.91 -13.61
N LEU A 70 -10.16 -10.56 -14.33
CA LEU A 70 -11.29 -11.45 -14.58
C LEU A 70 -10.86 -12.68 -15.39
N THR A 71 -10.04 -12.51 -16.44
CA THR A 71 -9.50 -13.62 -17.21
C THR A 71 -8.71 -14.59 -16.32
N LEU A 72 -7.85 -14.07 -15.42
CA LEU A 72 -7.09 -14.89 -14.49
C LEU A 72 -8.01 -15.65 -13.52
N LEU A 73 -9.08 -15.00 -13.04
CA LEU A 73 -10.08 -15.67 -12.20
C LEU A 73 -10.82 -16.79 -12.95
N LEU A 74 -11.20 -16.57 -14.21
CA LEU A 74 -11.87 -17.58 -15.04
C LEU A 74 -10.96 -18.78 -15.36
N VAL A 75 -9.65 -18.56 -15.48
CA VAL A 75 -8.65 -19.62 -15.70
C VAL A 75 -8.32 -20.36 -14.39
N PHE A 76 -8.70 -19.84 -13.23
CA PHE A 76 -8.36 -20.45 -11.93
C PHE A 76 -8.77 -21.94 -11.78
N PRO A 77 -9.98 -22.40 -12.21
CA PRO A 77 -10.32 -23.83 -12.14
C PRO A 77 -9.34 -24.72 -12.92
N LEU A 78 -8.86 -24.26 -14.08
CA LEU A 78 -7.84 -24.95 -14.86
C LEU A 78 -6.49 -24.97 -14.14
N LEU A 79 -6.08 -23.85 -13.52
CA LEU A 79 -4.85 -23.79 -12.72
C LEU A 79 -4.92 -24.80 -11.56
N TRP A 80 -6.04 -24.85 -10.86
CA TRP A 80 -6.27 -25.78 -9.77
C TRP A 80 -6.22 -27.24 -10.23
N LEU A 81 -6.84 -27.56 -11.39
CA LEU A 81 -6.80 -28.90 -11.98
C LEU A 81 -5.36 -29.30 -12.35
N LEU A 82 -4.59 -28.40 -12.98
CA LEU A 82 -3.19 -28.66 -13.32
C LEU A 82 -2.33 -28.91 -12.06
N GLU A 83 -2.56 -28.16 -10.98
CA GLU A 83 -1.91 -28.41 -9.69
C GLU A 83 -2.30 -29.79 -9.11
N LEU A 84 -3.57 -30.18 -9.20
CA LEU A 84 -4.07 -31.47 -8.71
C LEU A 84 -3.44 -32.65 -9.43
N VAL A 85 -3.24 -32.54 -10.75
CA VAL A 85 -2.60 -33.59 -11.59
C VAL A 85 -1.07 -33.58 -11.48
N GLY A 86 -0.49 -32.65 -10.68
CA GLY A 86 0.97 -32.56 -10.51
C GLY A 86 1.70 -31.75 -11.61
N LEU A 87 0.95 -31.09 -12.50
CA LEU A 87 1.48 -30.20 -13.55
C LEU A 87 1.70 -28.76 -13.06
N GLU A 88 2.22 -28.62 -11.84
CA GLU A 88 2.41 -27.32 -11.16
C GLU A 88 3.21 -26.29 -11.97
N ARG A 89 4.16 -26.75 -12.80
CA ARG A 89 4.92 -25.89 -13.71
C ARG A 89 4.05 -25.25 -14.77
N MET A 90 3.17 -26.05 -15.38
CA MET A 90 2.28 -25.53 -16.42
C MET A 90 1.28 -24.55 -15.82
N ALA A 91 0.78 -24.84 -14.60
CA ALA A 91 -0.07 -23.92 -13.88
C ALA A 91 0.64 -22.58 -13.62
N LEU A 92 1.89 -22.61 -13.15
CA LEU A 92 2.67 -21.38 -12.92
C LEU A 92 2.97 -20.61 -14.22
N GLN A 93 3.35 -21.31 -15.31
CA GLN A 93 3.59 -20.67 -16.60
C GLN A 93 2.33 -20.02 -17.16
N LEU A 94 1.18 -20.71 -17.06
CA LEU A 94 -0.11 -20.17 -17.49
C LEU A 94 -0.50 -18.95 -16.65
N MET A 95 -0.27 -18.99 -15.34
CA MET A 95 -0.53 -17.87 -14.43
C MET A 95 0.36 -16.68 -14.76
N ILE A 96 1.67 -16.88 -15.01
CA ILE A 96 2.59 -15.83 -15.47
C ILE A 96 2.12 -15.27 -16.81
N PHE A 97 1.77 -16.13 -17.77
CA PHE A 97 1.33 -15.69 -19.08
C PHE A 97 0.08 -14.81 -19.00
N VAL A 98 -0.98 -15.29 -18.35
CA VAL A 98 -2.24 -14.54 -18.24
C VAL A 98 -2.03 -13.20 -17.51
N SER A 99 -1.21 -13.18 -16.46
CA SER A 99 -1.01 -11.96 -15.66
C SER A 99 -0.07 -10.94 -16.29
N THR A 100 0.92 -11.36 -17.12
CA THR A 100 2.00 -10.45 -17.56
C THR A 100 2.13 -10.26 -19.05
N ALA A 101 1.56 -11.14 -19.92
CA ALA A 101 1.70 -11.03 -21.36
C ALA A 101 1.19 -9.69 -21.91
N GLY A 102 1.99 -8.99 -22.71
CA GLY A 102 1.67 -7.70 -23.30
C GLY A 102 1.71 -6.50 -22.35
N LEU A 103 2.07 -6.69 -21.08
CA LEU A 103 2.25 -5.57 -20.15
C LEU A 103 3.59 -4.89 -20.35
N ARG A 104 3.61 -3.57 -20.18
CA ARG A 104 4.85 -2.80 -20.25
C ARG A 104 5.71 -3.08 -19.01
N VAL A 105 7.01 -3.10 -19.21
CA VAL A 105 8.00 -3.31 -18.12
C VAL A 105 7.82 -2.28 -17.02
N ASP A 106 7.55 -1.03 -17.38
CA ASP A 106 7.38 0.06 -16.40
C ASP A 106 6.13 -0.14 -15.52
N ASP A 107 5.03 -0.67 -16.09
CA ASP A 107 3.82 -0.97 -15.33
C ASP A 107 4.05 -2.13 -14.35
N LEU A 108 4.79 -3.17 -14.78
CA LEU A 108 5.18 -4.28 -13.90
C LEU A 108 6.07 -3.80 -12.75
N LYS A 109 7.13 -3.02 -13.05
CA LYS A 109 8.03 -2.43 -12.05
C LYS A 109 7.28 -1.54 -11.06
N ALA A 110 6.34 -0.77 -11.55
CA ALA A 110 5.57 0.13 -10.71
C ALA A 110 4.63 -0.61 -9.75
N VAL A 111 3.96 -1.69 -10.18
CA VAL A 111 3.16 -2.55 -9.28
C VAL A 111 4.07 -3.28 -8.29
N ALA A 112 5.24 -3.78 -8.74
CA ALA A 112 6.23 -4.43 -7.90
C ALA A 112 6.74 -3.51 -6.79
N LYS A 113 6.92 -2.21 -7.07
CA LYS A 113 7.41 -1.21 -6.11
C LYS A 113 6.31 -0.63 -5.23
N ALA A 114 5.13 -0.38 -5.78
CA ALA A 114 4.09 0.36 -5.08
C ALA A 114 3.03 -0.52 -4.41
N THR A 115 2.72 -1.70 -4.96
CA THR A 115 1.58 -2.51 -4.50
C THR A 115 2.03 -3.78 -3.77
N LEU A 116 2.91 -4.58 -4.38
CA LEU A 116 3.30 -5.89 -3.85
C LEU A 116 3.97 -5.86 -2.47
N PRO A 117 4.82 -4.86 -2.11
CA PRO A 117 5.54 -4.86 -0.84
C PRO A 117 4.63 -4.96 0.38
N ARG A 118 3.47 -4.30 0.36
CA ARG A 118 2.50 -4.41 1.44
C ARG A 118 2.06 -5.86 1.67
N PHE A 119 1.70 -6.54 0.59
CA PHE A 119 1.19 -7.92 0.66
C PHE A 119 2.30 -8.92 1.02
N TYR A 120 3.54 -8.68 0.58
CA TYR A 120 4.68 -9.50 1.00
C TYR A 120 4.99 -9.30 2.50
N LEU A 121 4.95 -8.07 3.02
CA LEU A 121 5.17 -7.79 4.45
C LEU A 121 4.10 -8.44 5.33
N GLU A 122 2.84 -8.40 4.91
CA GLU A 122 1.72 -9.04 5.64
C GLU A 122 1.84 -10.58 5.66
N ASP A 123 2.50 -11.15 4.64
CA ASP A 123 2.68 -12.59 4.49
C ASP A 123 4.07 -13.08 4.96
N LEU A 124 4.93 -12.20 5.44
CA LEU A 124 6.28 -12.54 5.88
C LEU A 124 6.23 -13.30 7.20
N ARG A 125 6.88 -14.48 7.24
CA ARG A 125 6.93 -15.35 8.42
C ARG A 125 7.91 -14.80 9.45
N GLN A 126 7.43 -14.52 10.65
CA GLN A 126 8.22 -13.88 11.71
C GLN A 126 9.51 -14.63 12.04
N ARG A 127 9.43 -15.95 12.29
CA ARG A 127 10.60 -16.75 12.67
C ARG A 127 11.62 -16.87 11.54
N ALA A 128 11.16 -17.09 10.32
CA ALA A 128 12.05 -17.18 9.16
C ALA A 128 12.79 -15.87 8.92
N TYR A 129 12.07 -14.75 9.03
CA TYR A 129 12.67 -13.43 8.91
C TYR A 129 13.66 -13.14 10.02
N GLN A 130 13.40 -13.51 11.28
CA GLN A 130 14.35 -13.33 12.40
C GLN A 130 15.65 -14.08 12.16
N VAL A 131 15.58 -15.34 11.72
CA VAL A 131 16.77 -16.11 11.35
C VAL A 131 17.47 -15.47 10.16
N PHE A 132 16.74 -15.13 9.09
CA PHE A 132 17.31 -14.53 7.89
C PHE A 132 18.02 -13.18 8.17
N SER A 133 17.41 -12.34 9.01
CA SER A 133 17.95 -11.02 9.35
C SER A 133 19.15 -11.07 10.28
N SER A 134 19.33 -12.14 11.06
CA SER A 134 20.47 -12.28 11.99
C SER A 134 21.80 -12.56 11.29
N TYR A 135 21.78 -12.87 9.99
CA TYR A 135 23.01 -13.11 9.23
C TYR A 135 23.61 -11.80 8.70
N GLU A 136 24.88 -11.58 9.00
CA GLU A 136 25.64 -10.39 8.57
C GLU A 136 26.34 -10.55 7.22
N GLY A 137 26.47 -11.78 6.71
CA GLY A 137 27.06 -12.09 5.42
C GLY A 137 26.13 -11.87 4.25
N LYS A 138 26.51 -12.37 3.06
CA LYS A 138 25.69 -12.23 1.85
C LYS A 138 24.37 -12.98 1.96
N LYS A 139 23.29 -12.31 1.56
CA LYS A 139 21.93 -12.82 1.58
C LYS A 139 21.46 -13.16 0.17
N PHE A 140 21.13 -14.42 -0.04
CA PHE A 140 20.62 -14.95 -1.30
C PHE A 140 19.17 -15.38 -1.13
N VAL A 141 18.32 -15.03 -2.07
CA VAL A 141 16.91 -15.48 -2.09
C VAL A 141 16.61 -16.15 -3.41
N VAL A 142 16.05 -17.35 -3.32
CA VAL A 142 15.58 -18.13 -4.49
C VAL A 142 14.06 -18.04 -4.58
N THR A 143 13.52 -17.79 -5.77
CA THR A 143 12.09 -17.61 -5.99
C THR A 143 11.65 -18.19 -7.33
N CYS A 144 10.42 -18.68 -7.41
CA CYS A 144 9.78 -19.06 -8.67
C CYS A 144 8.91 -17.92 -9.27
N ILE A 145 8.70 -16.85 -8.52
CA ILE A 145 8.05 -15.63 -9.02
C ILE A 145 9.03 -14.90 -9.95
N PRO A 146 8.56 -14.26 -11.04
CA PRO A 146 9.42 -13.42 -11.87
C PRO A 146 10.18 -12.38 -11.04
N THR A 147 11.51 -12.29 -11.26
CA THR A 147 12.41 -11.39 -10.50
C THR A 147 11.91 -9.96 -10.49
N ILE A 148 11.39 -9.47 -11.60
CA ILE A 148 10.81 -8.12 -11.73
C ILE A 148 9.71 -7.81 -10.69
N MET A 149 8.99 -8.84 -10.20
CA MET A 149 7.92 -8.68 -9.21
C MET A 149 8.42 -8.65 -7.77
N VAL A 150 9.54 -9.29 -7.47
CA VAL A 150 10.01 -9.51 -6.09
C VAL A 150 11.29 -8.74 -5.75
N GLU A 151 12.14 -8.47 -6.73
CA GLU A 151 13.45 -7.85 -6.52
C GLU A 151 13.37 -6.48 -5.81
N PRO A 152 12.44 -5.56 -6.15
CA PRO A 152 12.32 -4.29 -5.44
C PRO A 152 12.04 -4.49 -3.94
N PHE A 153 11.17 -5.43 -3.59
CA PHE A 153 10.87 -5.75 -2.21
C PHE A 153 12.04 -6.39 -1.47
N LEU A 154 12.68 -7.39 -2.08
CA LEU A 154 13.78 -8.12 -1.47
C LEU A 154 14.99 -7.22 -1.21
N LYS A 155 15.32 -6.34 -2.15
CA LYS A 155 16.44 -5.40 -2.01
C LYS A 155 16.11 -4.25 -1.05
N GLU A 156 14.90 -3.67 -1.15
CA GLU A 156 14.57 -2.47 -0.39
C GLU A 156 14.18 -2.76 1.07
N PHE A 157 13.49 -3.88 1.33
CA PHE A 157 12.98 -4.22 2.67
C PHE A 157 13.81 -5.30 3.38
N LEU A 158 14.34 -6.29 2.66
CA LEU A 158 15.04 -7.42 3.29
C LEU A 158 16.57 -7.36 3.14
N ASP A 159 17.08 -6.33 2.47
CA ASP A 159 18.50 -6.11 2.24
C ASP A 159 19.18 -7.36 1.63
N VAL A 160 18.56 -7.90 0.58
CA VAL A 160 19.04 -9.08 -0.14
C VAL A 160 20.05 -8.67 -1.19
N ASP A 161 21.25 -9.30 -1.16
CA ASP A 161 22.31 -9.03 -2.13
C ASP A 161 21.97 -9.59 -3.52
N HIS A 162 21.51 -10.85 -3.55
CA HIS A 162 21.27 -11.56 -4.80
C HIS A 162 19.92 -12.27 -4.81
N VAL A 163 19.13 -11.98 -5.86
CA VAL A 163 17.85 -12.62 -6.12
C VAL A 163 17.99 -13.59 -7.30
N ILE A 164 17.73 -14.86 -7.05
CA ILE A 164 17.78 -15.93 -8.05
C ILE A 164 16.34 -16.33 -8.37
N GLY A 165 15.85 -15.96 -9.54
CA GLY A 165 14.44 -16.18 -9.90
C GLY A 165 14.22 -16.33 -11.39
N ALA A 166 12.96 -16.42 -11.76
CA ALA A 166 12.53 -16.52 -13.15
C ALA A 166 12.62 -15.15 -13.85
N GLU A 167 13.29 -15.08 -14.99
CA GLU A 167 13.33 -13.88 -15.81
C GLU A 167 12.27 -13.95 -16.90
N LEU A 168 11.48 -12.88 -17.06
CA LEU A 168 10.50 -12.77 -18.13
C LEU A 168 11.18 -12.47 -19.47
N LYS A 169 10.72 -13.16 -20.53
CA LYS A 169 11.10 -12.76 -21.89
C LYS A 169 10.42 -11.44 -22.24
N MET A 170 11.22 -10.51 -22.74
CA MET A 170 10.76 -9.19 -23.16
C MET A 170 10.84 -9.10 -24.69
N PHE A 171 9.86 -8.43 -25.29
CA PHE A 171 9.88 -8.02 -26.68
C PHE A 171 9.60 -6.52 -26.75
N LYS A 172 10.57 -5.75 -27.21
CA LYS A 172 10.60 -4.30 -27.04
C LYS A 172 10.42 -3.99 -25.54
N ASP A 173 9.52 -3.12 -25.15
CA ASP A 173 9.27 -2.73 -23.75
C ASP A 173 8.11 -3.50 -23.10
N CYS A 174 7.68 -4.63 -23.69
CA CYS A 174 6.57 -5.43 -23.22
C CYS A 174 6.98 -6.86 -22.86
N SER A 175 6.36 -7.40 -21.81
CA SER A 175 6.51 -8.81 -21.44
C SER A 175 5.79 -9.71 -22.43
N VAL A 176 6.47 -10.78 -22.89
CA VAL A 176 5.84 -11.82 -23.70
C VAL A 176 4.98 -12.76 -22.83
N GLY A 177 5.12 -12.71 -21.52
CA GLY A 177 4.43 -13.63 -20.60
C GLY A 177 5.10 -15.00 -20.48
N LEU A 178 6.30 -15.16 -21.05
CA LEU A 178 7.07 -16.41 -20.98
C LEU A 178 8.36 -16.20 -20.18
N VAL A 179 8.83 -17.25 -19.54
CA VAL A 179 10.06 -17.24 -18.77
C VAL A 179 11.25 -17.54 -19.69
N ALA A 180 12.32 -16.74 -19.57
CA ALA A 180 13.53 -16.88 -20.38
C ALA A 180 14.37 -18.09 -20.00
N SER A 181 14.42 -18.44 -18.71
CA SER A 181 15.23 -19.52 -18.15
C SER A 181 14.38 -20.52 -17.36
N PRO A 182 13.77 -21.52 -18.03
CA PRO A 182 12.92 -22.52 -17.38
C PRO A 182 13.64 -23.34 -16.29
N GLY A 183 14.99 -23.43 -16.36
CA GLY A 183 15.80 -24.22 -15.44
C GLY A 183 15.77 -23.72 -13.98
N VAL A 184 15.81 -22.38 -13.78
CA VAL A 184 15.72 -21.77 -12.43
C VAL A 184 14.35 -22.04 -11.81
N MET A 185 13.27 -21.84 -12.61
CA MET A 185 11.90 -22.14 -12.19
C MET A 185 11.70 -23.61 -11.82
N LEU A 186 12.41 -24.50 -12.53
CA LEU A 186 12.42 -25.94 -12.29
C LEU A 186 13.07 -26.30 -10.96
N GLY A 187 14.20 -25.70 -10.66
CA GLY A 187 14.93 -25.95 -9.41
C GLY A 187 14.13 -25.51 -8.19
N ALA A 188 13.62 -24.28 -8.20
CA ALA A 188 12.82 -23.75 -7.11
C ALA A 188 11.56 -24.56 -6.83
N ARG A 189 10.83 -25.00 -7.88
CA ARG A 189 9.63 -25.84 -7.73
C ARG A 189 9.93 -27.28 -7.31
N ARG A 190 11.04 -27.86 -7.74
CA ARG A 190 11.45 -29.19 -7.26
C ARG A 190 11.70 -29.17 -5.75
N LEU A 191 12.34 -28.12 -5.23
CA LEU A 191 12.55 -27.97 -3.80
C LEU A 191 11.22 -27.89 -3.02
N GLN A 192 10.21 -27.19 -3.54
CA GLN A 192 8.88 -27.14 -2.93
C GLN A 192 8.15 -28.48 -3.00
N ALA A 193 8.18 -29.16 -4.14
CA ALA A 193 7.52 -30.44 -4.33
C ALA A 193 8.08 -31.54 -3.40
N ASP A 194 9.39 -31.58 -3.25
CA ASP A 194 10.04 -32.56 -2.38
C ASP A 194 9.72 -32.32 -0.89
N LYS A 195 9.55 -31.09 -0.45
CA LYS A 195 9.03 -30.77 0.89
C LYS A 195 7.59 -31.26 1.11
N ARG A 196 6.73 -31.22 0.08
CA ARG A 196 5.37 -31.75 0.17
C ARG A 196 5.33 -33.27 0.26
N LEU A 197 6.25 -33.96 -0.36
CA LEU A 197 6.29 -35.45 -0.41
C LEU A 197 6.99 -36.09 0.79
N GLY A 198 7.58 -35.30 1.71
CA GLY A 198 8.03 -35.80 3.02
C GLY A 198 9.16 -36.83 3.00
N SER A 199 9.92 -36.98 1.91
CA SER A 199 10.99 -37.97 1.83
C SER A 199 12.30 -37.37 1.32
N GLY A 200 13.19 -37.17 2.23
CA GLY A 200 14.50 -36.58 2.27
C GLY A 200 15.59 -36.97 1.30
N LEU A 201 15.36 -37.35 0.04
CA LEU A 201 16.46 -37.72 -0.86
C LEU A 201 16.77 -36.69 -1.97
N ARG A 202 15.89 -35.73 -2.25
CA ARG A 202 16.04 -34.78 -3.36
C ARG A 202 16.33 -33.33 -2.91
N ASP A 203 16.08 -33.02 -1.66
CA ASP A 203 16.49 -31.78 -0.99
C ASP A 203 18.03 -31.60 -1.02
N LYS A 204 18.77 -32.64 -1.37
CA LYS A 204 20.23 -32.67 -1.30
C LYS A 204 20.93 -31.70 -2.26
N THR A 205 20.34 -31.31 -3.40
CA THR A 205 21.10 -30.52 -4.38
C THR A 205 21.21 -29.04 -3.99
N PHE A 206 20.17 -28.43 -3.42
CA PHE A 206 20.26 -27.08 -2.86
C PHE A 206 20.89 -27.13 -1.46
N MET A 207 20.56 -28.15 -0.68
CA MET A 207 21.12 -28.37 0.65
C MET A 207 22.62 -28.72 0.62
N LEU A 208 23.14 -29.40 -0.41
CA LEU A 208 24.56 -29.65 -0.60
C LEU A 208 25.39 -28.38 -0.84
N LEU A 209 24.72 -27.27 -1.18
CA LEU A 209 25.35 -25.98 -1.38
C LEU A 209 25.41 -25.15 -0.08
N CYS A 210 24.69 -25.56 0.97
CA CYS A 210 24.66 -24.86 2.26
C CYS A 210 25.35 -25.72 3.34
N ARG A 211 26.25 -25.14 4.10
CA ARG A 211 26.98 -25.84 5.17
C ARG A 211 26.12 -26.13 6.40
N GLU A 212 25.14 -25.30 6.68
CA GLU A 212 24.21 -25.42 7.82
C GLU A 212 22.76 -25.33 7.35
N HIS A 213 21.88 -26.13 7.94
CA HIS A 213 20.47 -26.17 7.65
C HIS A 213 19.66 -25.70 8.84
N HIS A 214 18.82 -24.70 8.60
CA HIS A 214 17.79 -24.28 9.55
C HIS A 214 16.42 -24.76 9.04
N PRO A 215 15.96 -25.98 9.43
CA PRO A 215 14.65 -26.44 9.05
C PRO A 215 13.59 -25.52 9.70
N ILE A 216 12.74 -24.96 8.87
CA ILE A 216 11.59 -24.21 9.37
C ILE A 216 10.46 -25.23 9.59
N PRO A 217 10.02 -25.46 10.85
CA PRO A 217 8.97 -26.43 11.14
C PRO A 217 7.71 -26.10 10.36
N PRO A 218 7.04 -27.10 9.73
CA PRO A 218 5.76 -26.89 9.12
C PRO A 218 4.71 -26.58 10.19
N GLU A 219 3.92 -25.53 9.98
CA GLU A 219 2.61 -25.24 10.56
C GLU A 219 2.50 -24.62 11.98
N GLU A 220 3.16 -25.08 13.02
CA GLU A 220 2.93 -24.57 14.38
C GLU A 220 3.49 -23.16 14.68
N THR A 221 4.32 -22.60 13.80
CA THR A 221 4.98 -21.30 14.00
C THR A 221 4.80 -20.33 12.81
N SER A 222 3.69 -20.42 12.10
CA SER A 222 3.42 -19.56 10.93
C SER A 222 2.74 -18.24 11.30
N SER A 223 3.16 -17.59 12.39
CA SER A 223 2.69 -16.25 12.69
C SER A 223 3.28 -15.24 11.70
N PRO A 224 2.45 -14.36 11.13
CA PRO A 224 2.92 -13.28 10.29
C PRO A 224 3.77 -12.28 11.11
N LEU A 225 4.72 -11.65 10.45
CA LEU A 225 5.54 -10.62 11.07
C LEU A 225 4.65 -9.46 11.50
N ARG A 226 4.74 -9.10 12.79
CA ARG A 226 3.99 -7.96 13.31
C ARG A 226 4.50 -6.66 12.69
N ARG A 227 3.61 -5.71 12.42
CA ARG A 227 3.93 -4.44 11.79
C ARG A 227 5.08 -3.69 12.48
N ASN A 228 5.12 -3.70 13.80
CA ASN A 228 6.17 -3.03 14.59
C ASN A 228 7.57 -3.67 14.40
N ASN A 229 7.62 -4.87 13.85
CA ASN A 229 8.85 -5.62 13.59
C ASN A 229 9.22 -5.61 12.09
N TYR A 230 8.53 -4.82 11.26
CA TYR A 230 8.88 -4.73 9.85
C TYR A 230 10.30 -4.19 9.69
N PRO A 231 11.09 -4.74 8.74
CA PRO A 231 12.47 -4.31 8.51
C PRO A 231 12.59 -2.83 8.14
N LYS A 232 11.58 -2.32 7.46
CA LYS A 232 11.42 -0.93 7.10
C LYS A 232 9.96 -0.54 7.23
N PRO A 233 9.65 0.63 7.83
CA PRO A 233 8.26 1.08 7.94
C PRO A 233 7.62 1.21 6.56
N LEU A 234 6.44 0.61 6.39
CA LEU A 234 5.64 0.77 5.19
C LEU A 234 4.80 2.05 5.34
N ILE A 235 5.31 3.17 4.84
CA ILE A 235 4.62 4.47 4.93
C ILE A 235 3.72 4.70 3.72
N PHE A 236 4.20 4.32 2.54
CA PHE A 236 3.48 4.51 1.29
C PHE A 236 3.31 3.20 0.54
N HIS A 237 2.11 2.97 0.05
CA HIS A 237 1.78 1.92 -0.91
C HIS A 237 0.61 2.36 -1.78
N ASP A 238 0.38 1.67 -2.90
CA ASP A 238 -0.72 1.93 -3.81
C ASP A 238 -1.54 0.65 -4.10
N GLY A 239 -2.52 0.74 -5.00
CA GLY A 239 -3.45 -0.33 -5.33
C GLY A 239 -4.85 -0.12 -4.74
N ARG A 240 -5.85 -0.79 -5.31
CA ARG A 240 -7.26 -0.62 -4.92
C ARG A 240 -7.73 -1.60 -3.86
N LEU A 241 -7.17 -2.80 -3.82
CA LEU A 241 -7.64 -3.84 -2.92
C LEU A 241 -7.01 -3.73 -1.53
N MET A 242 -7.83 -3.90 -0.49
CA MET A 242 -7.38 -3.93 0.90
C MET A 242 -6.96 -5.32 1.34
N ALA A 243 -7.67 -6.35 0.93
CA ALA A 243 -7.39 -7.74 1.31
C ALA A 243 -6.60 -8.47 0.22
N HIS A 244 -5.91 -9.56 0.61
CA HIS A 244 -5.29 -10.48 -0.35
C HIS A 244 -6.33 -11.04 -1.32
N PRO A 245 -6.19 -10.87 -2.65
CA PRO A 245 -7.14 -11.34 -3.63
C PRO A 245 -6.97 -12.84 -3.89
N THR A 246 -7.31 -13.67 -2.90
CA THR A 246 -7.49 -15.11 -3.12
C THR A 246 -8.63 -15.31 -4.12
N PRO A 247 -8.74 -16.46 -4.79
CA PRO A 247 -9.78 -16.70 -5.79
C PRO A 247 -11.20 -16.42 -5.27
N LEU A 248 -11.52 -16.87 -4.06
CA LEU A 248 -12.82 -16.64 -3.44
C LEU A 248 -13.00 -15.16 -3.01
N ALA A 249 -11.98 -14.55 -2.44
CA ALA A 249 -12.05 -13.15 -2.06
C ALA A 249 -12.22 -12.25 -3.29
N PHE A 250 -11.52 -12.55 -4.39
CA PHE A 250 -11.65 -11.77 -5.61
C PHE A 250 -13.00 -12.02 -6.32
N LEU A 251 -13.52 -13.23 -6.29
CA LEU A 251 -14.88 -13.52 -6.75
C LEU A 251 -15.92 -12.71 -5.96
N ALA A 252 -15.78 -12.65 -4.63
CA ALA A 252 -16.64 -11.83 -3.79
C ALA A 252 -16.54 -10.34 -4.16
N VAL A 253 -15.35 -9.83 -4.48
CA VAL A 253 -15.16 -8.47 -4.99
C VAL A 253 -15.92 -8.25 -6.30
N ILE A 254 -15.80 -9.16 -7.27
CA ILE A 254 -16.50 -9.06 -8.56
C ILE A 254 -18.02 -9.06 -8.39
N LEU A 255 -18.54 -9.95 -7.55
CA LEU A 255 -19.97 -10.02 -7.27
C LEU A 255 -20.48 -8.77 -6.52
N TRP A 256 -19.62 -8.19 -5.69
CA TRP A 256 -19.93 -6.95 -4.95
C TRP A 256 -19.89 -5.70 -5.82
N LEU A 257 -19.08 -5.65 -6.87
CA LEU A 257 -18.88 -4.43 -7.68
C LEU A 257 -20.19 -3.73 -8.13
N PRO A 258 -21.17 -4.42 -8.75
CA PRO A 258 -22.40 -3.75 -9.20
C PRO A 258 -23.21 -3.21 -8.03
N LEU A 259 -23.37 -3.99 -6.96
CA LEU A 259 -24.10 -3.56 -5.77
C LEU A 259 -23.38 -2.42 -5.05
N GLY A 260 -22.05 -2.53 -4.92
CA GLY A 260 -21.22 -1.48 -4.33
C GLY A 260 -21.26 -0.18 -5.11
N ALA A 261 -21.31 -0.23 -6.46
CA ALA A 261 -21.45 0.95 -7.29
C ALA A 261 -22.80 1.64 -7.08
N LEU A 262 -23.90 0.89 -7.06
CA LEU A 262 -25.22 1.43 -6.75
C LEU A 262 -25.25 2.05 -5.35
N LEU A 263 -24.66 1.38 -4.37
CA LEU A 263 -24.55 1.85 -2.99
C LEU A 263 -23.77 3.17 -2.90
N ALA A 264 -22.64 3.27 -3.63
CA ALA A 264 -21.85 4.50 -3.67
C ALA A 264 -22.63 5.66 -4.31
N ILE A 265 -23.33 5.41 -5.43
CA ILE A 265 -24.20 6.41 -6.08
C ILE A 265 -25.27 6.88 -5.09
N TYR A 266 -25.96 5.96 -4.43
CA TYR A 266 -26.95 6.29 -3.41
C TYR A 266 -26.37 7.21 -2.32
N ARG A 267 -25.21 6.84 -1.75
CA ARG A 267 -24.53 7.62 -0.69
C ARG A 267 -24.11 9.01 -1.17
N ILE A 268 -23.67 9.14 -2.42
CA ILE A 268 -23.37 10.45 -3.02
C ILE A 268 -24.63 11.28 -3.14
N LEU A 269 -25.72 10.73 -3.69
CA LEU A 269 -26.98 11.44 -3.84
C LEU A 269 -27.55 11.89 -2.48
N VAL A 270 -27.52 11.02 -1.50
CA VAL A 270 -27.93 11.33 -0.11
C VAL A 270 -27.09 12.46 0.48
N GLY A 271 -25.77 12.43 0.29
CA GLY A 271 -24.86 13.46 0.81
C GLY A 271 -25.00 14.82 0.11
N VAL A 272 -25.35 14.82 -1.19
CA VAL A 272 -25.48 16.05 -2.00
C VAL A 272 -26.87 16.68 -1.88
N LEU A 273 -27.92 15.86 -1.89
CA LEU A 273 -29.30 16.36 -2.01
C LEU A 273 -30.00 16.58 -0.67
N LEU A 274 -29.59 15.86 0.39
CA LEU A 274 -30.31 15.91 1.66
C LEU A 274 -29.60 16.79 2.70
N PRO A 275 -30.37 17.45 3.58
CA PRO A 275 -29.81 18.16 4.74
C PRO A 275 -28.97 17.22 5.61
N TYR A 276 -27.92 17.72 6.27
CA TYR A 276 -26.93 16.94 7.05
C TYR A 276 -27.55 15.88 7.98
N LYS A 277 -28.60 16.25 8.73
CA LYS A 277 -29.25 15.30 9.66
C LYS A 277 -29.89 14.12 8.94
N ILE A 278 -30.61 14.37 7.86
CA ILE A 278 -31.26 13.33 7.04
C ILE A 278 -30.21 12.53 6.28
N GLY A 279 -29.20 13.20 5.74
CA GLY A 279 -28.07 12.58 5.05
C GLY A 279 -27.28 11.62 5.95
N LEU A 280 -27.07 11.97 7.23
CA LEU A 280 -26.44 11.09 8.23
C LEU A 280 -27.25 9.81 8.45
N VAL A 281 -28.58 9.94 8.64
CA VAL A 281 -29.45 8.77 8.83
C VAL A 281 -29.45 7.90 7.58
N GLY A 282 -29.63 8.49 6.39
CA GLY A 282 -29.61 7.77 5.11
C GLY A 282 -28.29 7.04 4.86
N SER A 283 -27.17 7.65 5.22
CA SER A 283 -25.84 7.02 5.14
C SER A 283 -25.69 5.89 6.16
N ALA A 284 -26.16 6.09 7.39
CA ALA A 284 -26.06 5.10 8.48
C ALA A 284 -26.86 3.83 8.17
N VAL A 285 -28.07 3.94 7.59
CA VAL A 285 -28.90 2.81 7.16
C VAL A 285 -28.14 1.91 6.17
N THR A 286 -27.28 2.48 5.33
CA THR A 286 -26.44 1.74 4.38
C THR A 286 -25.13 1.23 4.97
N GLY A 287 -24.93 1.34 6.29
CA GLY A 287 -23.73 0.87 6.99
C GLY A 287 -22.57 1.87 7.02
N PHE A 288 -22.72 3.07 6.46
CA PHE A 288 -21.69 4.12 6.57
C PHE A 288 -21.77 4.75 7.96
N ARG A 289 -20.69 4.66 8.74
CA ARG A 289 -20.64 5.13 10.13
C ARG A 289 -19.73 6.34 10.25
N ILE A 290 -20.26 7.42 10.85
CA ILE A 290 -19.49 8.61 11.22
C ILE A 290 -19.60 8.77 12.73
N ARG A 291 -18.47 8.78 13.43
CA ARG A 291 -18.35 8.99 14.87
C ARG A 291 -17.55 10.25 15.11
N ALA A 292 -18.13 11.23 15.77
CA ALA A 292 -17.46 12.48 16.10
C ALA A 292 -17.41 12.65 17.62
N GLN A 293 -16.23 13.01 18.12
CA GLN A 293 -16.00 13.35 19.53
C GLN A 293 -15.58 14.82 19.60
N PHE A 294 -16.21 15.57 20.47
CA PHE A 294 -15.94 16.99 20.69
C PHE A 294 -15.37 17.18 22.10
N PRO A 295 -14.44 18.14 22.31
CA PRO A 295 -13.92 18.45 23.63
C PRO A 295 -15.04 18.96 24.55
N LYS A 296 -14.96 18.62 25.83
CA LYS A 296 -15.98 18.98 26.84
C LYS A 296 -16.26 20.49 26.90
N ALA A 297 -15.25 21.31 26.70
CA ALA A 297 -15.37 22.78 26.72
C ALA A 297 -16.12 23.35 25.49
N GLN A 298 -16.18 22.61 24.37
CA GLN A 298 -16.87 23.05 23.15
C GLN A 298 -18.37 22.73 23.10
N HIS A 299 -18.92 22.01 24.09
CA HIS A 299 -20.38 21.84 24.19
C HIS A 299 -21.13 23.18 24.26
N SER A 300 -20.48 24.24 24.70
CA SER A 300 -20.99 25.62 24.72
C SER A 300 -20.99 26.30 23.34
N LEU A 301 -20.18 25.83 22.36
CA LEU A 301 -20.12 26.39 21.00
C LEU A 301 -21.21 25.82 20.05
N ASN A 302 -21.90 24.75 20.46
CA ASN A 302 -23.02 24.18 19.74
C ASN A 302 -24.36 24.90 19.97
N THR A 303 -24.40 25.93 20.82
CA THR A 303 -25.50 26.90 20.78
C THR A 303 -25.47 27.58 19.40
N PRO A 304 -26.60 27.62 18.67
CA PRO A 304 -26.68 28.42 17.46
C PRO A 304 -26.36 29.85 17.84
N ALA A 305 -25.10 30.24 17.66
CA ALA A 305 -24.69 31.60 17.92
C ALA A 305 -25.52 32.48 17.01
N ALA A 306 -26.18 33.47 17.60
CA ALA A 306 -27.06 34.40 16.97
C ALA A 306 -26.53 34.82 15.57
N VAL A 307 -27.30 34.51 14.56
CA VAL A 307 -27.11 35.00 13.20
C VAL A 307 -27.15 36.51 13.31
N GLY A 308 -25.99 37.19 13.19
CA GLY A 308 -25.98 38.66 13.15
C GLY A 308 -24.87 39.37 13.91
N ALA A 309 -23.86 38.70 14.47
CA ALA A 309 -22.72 39.47 15.05
C ALA A 309 -21.81 39.98 13.90
N PRO A 310 -21.70 41.30 13.69
CA PRO A 310 -20.79 41.86 12.70
C PRO A 310 -19.34 41.68 13.22
N ASN A 311 -18.44 41.07 12.42
CA ASN A 311 -17.02 40.79 12.65
C ASN A 311 -16.67 39.40 13.22
N ARG A 312 -17.36 38.35 12.83
CA ARG A 312 -16.89 36.97 13.18
C ARG A 312 -16.06 36.39 12.05
N THR A 313 -14.75 36.30 12.21
CA THR A 313 -13.89 35.48 11.36
C THR A 313 -14.30 34.01 11.48
N GLY A 314 -14.36 33.28 10.36
CA GLY A 314 -14.67 31.85 10.35
C GLY A 314 -13.63 31.03 11.12
N THR A 315 -14.01 29.81 11.46
CA THR A 315 -13.12 28.86 12.14
C THR A 315 -12.30 28.09 11.09
N LEU A 316 -10.99 27.98 11.34
CA LEU A 316 -10.12 27.11 10.53
C LEU A 316 -10.03 25.72 11.16
N TYR A 317 -10.58 24.72 10.47
CA TYR A 317 -10.41 23.32 10.84
C TYR A 317 -9.20 22.74 10.11
N VAL A 318 -8.26 22.16 10.85
CA VAL A 318 -7.04 21.55 10.32
C VAL A 318 -7.09 20.06 10.60
N CYS A 319 -7.15 19.23 9.55
CA CYS A 319 -7.21 17.79 9.70
C CYS A 319 -6.10 17.06 8.93
N ASN A 320 -5.70 15.89 9.42
CA ASN A 320 -4.89 14.97 8.63
C ASN A 320 -5.69 14.43 7.44
N HIS A 321 -4.99 13.88 6.43
CA HIS A 321 -5.61 13.56 5.15
C HIS A 321 -5.64 12.06 4.87
N ARG A 322 -6.80 11.43 5.06
CA ARG A 322 -7.04 9.99 4.84
C ARG A 322 -7.65 9.69 3.49
N THR A 323 -8.68 10.45 3.10
CA THR A 323 -9.37 10.32 1.81
C THR A 323 -9.77 11.68 1.26
N LEU A 324 -10.26 11.73 0.02
CA LEU A 324 -10.81 12.97 -0.55
C LEU A 324 -12.10 13.44 0.12
N LEU A 325 -12.74 12.58 0.93
CA LEU A 325 -13.99 12.90 1.62
C LEU A 325 -13.77 13.59 2.98
N ASP A 326 -12.54 13.67 3.50
CA ASP A 326 -12.28 14.18 4.85
C ASP A 326 -12.93 15.56 5.11
N PRO A 327 -12.82 16.58 4.22
CA PRO A 327 -13.49 17.86 4.45
C PRO A 327 -15.02 17.76 4.46
N VAL A 328 -15.57 16.88 3.64
CA VAL A 328 -17.02 16.64 3.58
C VAL A 328 -17.50 16.03 4.90
N ILE A 329 -16.74 15.07 5.42
CA ILE A 329 -17.09 14.40 6.67
C ILE A 329 -16.94 15.35 7.88
N VAL A 330 -15.92 16.21 7.89
CA VAL A 330 -15.79 17.28 8.89
C VAL A 330 -17.02 18.21 8.85
N SER A 331 -17.43 18.68 7.67
CA SER A 331 -18.65 19.49 7.47
C SER A 331 -19.90 18.79 7.98
N THR A 332 -20.02 17.50 7.67
CA THR A 332 -21.15 16.67 8.10
C THR A 332 -21.20 16.49 9.62
N ALA A 333 -20.03 16.30 10.25
CA ALA A 333 -19.92 16.13 11.70
C ALA A 333 -20.31 17.38 12.49
N ILE A 334 -19.88 18.56 12.01
CA ILE A 334 -20.23 19.86 12.64
C ILE A 334 -21.61 20.39 12.19
N GLN A 335 -22.25 19.75 11.20
CA GLN A 335 -23.53 20.14 10.63
C GLN A 335 -23.58 21.61 10.09
N ARG A 336 -22.43 22.08 9.59
CA ARG A 336 -22.26 23.41 9.04
C ARG A 336 -21.57 23.36 7.66
N LYS A 337 -21.93 24.29 6.80
CA LYS A 337 -21.24 24.44 5.52
C LYS A 337 -19.84 24.96 5.75
N VAL A 338 -18.86 24.26 5.22
CA VAL A 338 -17.46 24.68 5.20
C VAL A 338 -16.98 24.79 3.77
N THR A 339 -15.95 25.59 3.56
CA THR A 339 -15.21 25.60 2.29
C THR A 339 -13.95 24.74 2.43
N ALA A 340 -13.66 23.89 1.46
CA ALA A 340 -12.43 23.11 1.41
C ALA A 340 -11.48 23.69 0.39
N VAL A 341 -10.17 23.73 0.72
CA VAL A 341 -9.14 24.11 -0.25
C VAL A 341 -8.47 22.87 -0.82
N THR A 342 -8.23 22.89 -2.13
CA THR A 342 -7.68 21.76 -2.87
C THR A 342 -6.63 22.21 -3.87
N TYR A 343 -5.67 21.32 -4.22
CA TYR A 343 -4.66 21.61 -5.24
C TYR A 343 -4.93 20.88 -6.57
N SER A 344 -5.51 19.69 -6.53
CA SER A 344 -5.61 18.81 -7.71
C SER A 344 -6.87 17.92 -7.67
N LEU A 345 -8.01 18.49 -7.29
CA LEU A 345 -9.28 17.79 -7.35
C LEU A 345 -9.75 17.69 -8.81
N SER A 346 -10.38 16.58 -9.21
CA SER A 346 -10.96 16.45 -10.54
C SER A 346 -12.21 17.31 -10.66
N ARG A 347 -12.50 17.83 -11.86
CA ARG A 347 -13.75 18.60 -12.10
C ARG A 347 -15.00 17.80 -11.74
N PHE A 348 -14.98 16.51 -12.02
CA PHE A 348 -16.09 15.61 -11.63
C PHE A 348 -16.26 15.58 -10.10
N SER A 349 -15.17 15.42 -9.34
CA SER A 349 -15.23 15.42 -7.87
C SER A 349 -15.68 16.76 -7.30
N GLU A 350 -15.39 17.89 -7.95
CA GLU A 350 -15.88 19.20 -7.55
C GLU A 350 -17.39 19.34 -7.75
N VAL A 351 -17.91 18.85 -8.88
CA VAL A 351 -19.35 18.91 -9.19
C VAL A 351 -20.16 18.06 -8.22
N ILE A 352 -19.69 16.88 -7.84
CA ILE A 352 -20.39 15.99 -6.90
C ILE A 352 -20.09 16.31 -5.43
N SER A 353 -19.31 17.33 -5.13
CA SER A 353 -19.01 17.72 -3.76
C SER A 353 -20.18 18.43 -3.10
N PRO A 354 -20.66 17.97 -1.93
CA PRO A 354 -21.71 18.67 -1.18
C PRO A 354 -21.25 19.95 -0.50
N ILE A 355 -19.96 20.26 -0.54
CA ILE A 355 -19.35 21.46 0.03
C ILE A 355 -18.60 22.26 -1.03
N SER A 356 -18.44 23.55 -0.81
CA SER A 356 -17.68 24.42 -1.70
C SER A 356 -16.21 24.03 -1.69
N THR A 357 -15.60 23.96 -2.88
CA THR A 357 -14.16 23.64 -3.02
C THR A 357 -13.46 24.72 -3.82
N ILE A 358 -12.34 25.20 -3.33
CA ILE A 358 -11.53 26.24 -4.00
C ILE A 358 -10.16 25.66 -4.34
N ARG A 359 -9.75 25.82 -5.60
CA ARG A 359 -8.41 25.40 -6.05
C ARG A 359 -7.38 26.44 -5.69
N LEU A 360 -6.31 25.97 -5.08
CA LEU A 360 -5.11 26.74 -4.78
C LEU A 360 -4.07 26.57 -5.90
N THR A 361 -3.19 27.56 -6.02
CA THR A 361 -2.20 27.66 -7.12
C THR A 361 -0.83 27.10 -6.78
N ARG A 362 -0.56 26.79 -5.49
CA ARG A 362 0.75 26.46 -4.90
C ARG A 362 1.69 27.67 -4.81
N ASP A 363 1.17 28.86 -5.01
CA ASP A 363 1.85 30.12 -4.70
C ASP A 363 1.47 30.52 -3.28
N ARG A 364 2.44 30.54 -2.36
CA ARG A 364 2.20 30.78 -0.92
C ARG A 364 1.48 32.10 -0.65
N PHE A 365 1.83 33.17 -1.38
CA PHE A 365 1.25 34.46 -1.16
C PHE A 365 -0.19 34.54 -1.68
N LYS A 366 -0.42 34.06 -2.91
CA LYS A 366 -1.75 34.05 -3.51
C LYS A 366 -2.69 33.14 -2.73
N ASP A 367 -2.23 31.94 -2.40
CA ASP A 367 -3.00 30.97 -1.66
C ASP A 367 -3.33 31.48 -0.25
N GLY A 368 -2.38 32.13 0.44
CA GLY A 368 -2.60 32.76 1.74
C GLY A 368 -3.65 33.88 1.70
N ALA A 369 -3.61 34.74 0.68
CA ALA A 369 -4.59 35.80 0.49
C ALA A 369 -6.00 35.22 0.23
N VAL A 370 -6.12 34.20 -0.64
CA VAL A 370 -7.39 33.52 -0.92
C VAL A 370 -7.97 32.89 0.35
N MET A 371 -7.16 32.17 1.11
CA MET A 371 -7.60 31.49 2.33
C MET A 371 -8.05 32.49 3.41
N ARG A 372 -7.35 33.62 3.59
CA ARG A 372 -7.79 34.70 4.50
C ARG A 372 -9.15 35.26 4.07
N SER A 373 -9.31 35.56 2.78
CA SER A 373 -10.59 36.02 2.25
C SER A 373 -11.73 35.02 2.53
N LEU A 374 -11.48 33.73 2.35
CA LEU A 374 -12.47 32.68 2.63
C LEU A 374 -12.85 32.62 4.11
N LEU A 375 -11.87 32.73 5.03
CA LEU A 375 -12.11 32.75 6.47
C LEU A 375 -12.95 33.96 6.92
N ASN A 376 -12.87 35.08 6.24
CA ASN A 376 -13.73 36.23 6.52
C ASN A 376 -15.20 36.01 6.14
N HIS A 377 -15.47 35.01 5.29
CA HIS A 377 -16.82 34.71 4.81
C HIS A 377 -17.41 33.41 5.41
N GLY A 378 -16.61 32.60 6.09
CA GLY A 378 -17.08 31.36 6.70
C GLY A 378 -16.00 30.40 7.14
N ASP A 379 -16.42 29.23 7.59
CA ASP A 379 -15.54 28.19 8.08
C ASP A 379 -14.73 27.53 6.94
N LEU A 380 -13.48 27.22 7.21
CA LEU A 380 -12.54 26.64 6.25
C LEU A 380 -11.98 25.30 6.76
N VAL A 381 -11.85 24.29 5.90
CA VAL A 381 -11.17 23.03 6.20
C VAL A 381 -9.91 22.91 5.34
N VAL A 382 -8.80 22.58 5.99
CA VAL A 382 -7.50 22.39 5.35
C VAL A 382 -6.88 21.07 5.76
N CYS A 383 -6.34 20.32 4.76
CA CYS A 383 -5.50 19.15 4.98
C CYS A 383 -4.04 19.51 4.64
N PRO A 384 -3.22 19.95 5.62
CA PRO A 384 -1.91 20.56 5.37
C PRO A 384 -0.83 19.58 4.87
N GLU A 385 -1.10 18.28 4.88
CA GLU A 385 -0.25 17.25 4.27
C GLU A 385 -0.18 17.39 2.74
N GLY A 386 -1.22 17.95 2.12
CA GLY A 386 -1.32 18.14 0.67
C GLY A 386 -1.46 16.84 -0.14
N THR A 387 -1.55 15.71 0.53
CA THR A 387 -1.83 14.38 -0.05
C THR A 387 -2.32 13.42 1.03
N THR A 388 -3.06 12.39 0.62
CA THR A 388 -3.58 11.36 1.54
C THR A 388 -2.47 10.41 2.01
N CYS A 389 -2.52 9.95 3.26
CA CYS A 389 -1.73 8.85 3.78
C CYS A 389 -2.64 7.71 4.24
N ARG A 390 -2.41 6.48 3.75
CA ARG A 390 -3.25 5.30 4.08
C ARG A 390 -2.87 4.67 5.40
N GLU A 391 -1.58 4.67 5.68
CA GLU A 391 -0.97 4.03 6.81
C GLU A 391 -1.02 4.93 8.05
N PRO A 392 -0.83 4.43 9.28
CA PRO A 392 -0.92 5.23 10.50
C PRO A 392 0.29 6.17 10.67
N TYR A 393 0.53 6.99 9.66
CA TYR A 393 1.56 8.02 9.65
C TYR A 393 0.94 9.36 9.27
N LEU A 394 1.47 10.43 9.84
CA LEU A 394 1.18 11.80 9.45
C LEU A 394 2.36 12.36 8.65
N LEU A 395 2.05 12.95 7.50
CA LEU A 395 3.07 13.64 6.71
C LEU A 395 3.33 15.03 7.28
N ARG A 396 4.44 15.64 6.89
CA ARG A 396 4.79 16.99 7.32
C ARG A 396 3.70 18.01 6.97
N PHE A 397 3.26 18.78 7.93
CA PHE A 397 2.27 19.83 7.74
C PHE A 397 2.88 21.09 7.11
N SER A 398 2.22 21.62 6.10
CA SER A 398 2.56 22.93 5.55
C SER A 398 2.22 24.04 6.58
N PRO A 399 3.13 24.99 6.89
CA PRO A 399 2.88 26.02 7.88
C PRO A 399 1.94 27.13 7.42
N LEU A 400 1.53 27.16 6.14
CA LEU A 400 0.73 28.22 5.56
C LEU A 400 -0.58 28.49 6.34
N PHE A 401 -1.25 27.44 6.80
CA PHE A 401 -2.50 27.56 7.54
C PHE A 401 -2.33 28.32 8.88
N ALA A 402 -1.17 28.15 9.53
CA ALA A 402 -0.88 28.82 10.79
C ALA A 402 -0.55 30.34 10.63
N GLU A 403 -0.40 30.80 9.39
CA GLU A 403 -0.17 32.22 9.08
C GLU A 403 -1.45 33.01 8.84
N ILE A 404 -2.55 32.30 8.57
CA ILE A 404 -3.78 32.89 8.09
C ILE A 404 -4.91 32.96 9.11
N ALA A 405 -4.84 32.18 10.19
CA ALA A 405 -5.89 32.10 11.18
C ALA A 405 -5.35 32.29 12.59
N ASP A 406 -6.10 33.03 13.40
CA ASP A 406 -5.81 33.21 14.82
C ASP A 406 -6.44 32.13 15.69
N ASN A 407 -7.50 31.47 15.20
CA ASN A 407 -8.18 30.39 15.88
C ASN A 407 -8.22 29.14 14.99
N ILE A 408 -7.54 28.09 15.42
CA ILE A 408 -7.38 26.83 14.69
C ILE A 408 -7.95 25.70 15.51
N VAL A 409 -8.84 24.92 14.93
CA VAL A 409 -9.38 23.69 15.54
C VAL A 409 -8.74 22.47 14.87
N PRO A 410 -7.83 21.76 15.53
CA PRO A 410 -7.29 20.52 15.01
C PRO A 410 -8.36 19.41 15.03
N VAL A 411 -8.40 18.61 13.96
CA VAL A 411 -9.32 17.49 13.83
C VAL A 411 -8.55 16.24 13.44
N ALA A 412 -8.48 15.28 14.36
CA ALA A 412 -7.84 14.01 14.08
C ALA A 412 -8.84 13.05 13.41
N VAL A 413 -8.48 12.54 12.21
CA VAL A 413 -9.35 11.77 11.34
C VAL A 413 -8.80 10.38 11.12
N THR A 414 -9.62 9.35 11.36
CA THR A 414 -9.39 7.99 10.85
C THR A 414 -10.48 7.61 9.86
N ALA A 415 -10.11 6.90 8.80
CA ALA A 415 -11.02 6.40 7.79
C ALA A 415 -10.71 4.93 7.49
N GLU A 416 -11.69 4.07 7.68
CA GLU A 416 -11.56 2.62 7.55
C GLU A 416 -12.48 2.09 6.45
N GLY A 417 -11.95 1.20 5.64
CA GLY A 417 -12.69 0.42 4.66
C GLY A 417 -12.44 -1.07 4.87
N SER A 418 -13.08 -1.92 4.10
CA SER A 418 -12.92 -3.38 4.20
C SER A 418 -12.48 -4.04 2.88
N MET A 419 -12.83 -3.46 1.75
CA MET A 419 -12.58 -4.05 0.42
C MET A 419 -11.68 -3.16 -0.43
N PHE A 420 -11.95 -1.84 -0.44
CA PHE A 420 -11.32 -0.91 -1.36
C PHE A 420 -10.67 0.27 -0.64
N TYR A 421 -9.48 0.63 -1.11
CA TYR A 421 -8.88 1.91 -0.76
C TYR A 421 -9.54 3.05 -1.54
N GLY A 422 -9.90 4.10 -0.83
CA GLY A 422 -10.47 5.34 -1.38
C GLY A 422 -9.42 6.34 -1.90
N THR A 423 -8.20 5.89 -2.20
CA THR A 423 -7.13 6.76 -2.68
C THR A 423 -6.22 6.00 -3.62
N THR A 424 -5.61 6.69 -4.59
CA THR A 424 -4.59 6.12 -5.48
C THR A 424 -3.63 7.20 -5.95
N VAL A 425 -2.42 6.79 -6.28
CA VAL A 425 -1.42 7.66 -6.92
C VAL A 425 -1.43 7.46 -8.43
N ARG A 426 -1.48 6.21 -8.89
CA ARG A 426 -1.39 5.83 -10.30
C ARG A 426 -2.72 5.67 -11.00
N GLY A 427 -3.79 5.35 -10.26
CA GLY A 427 -5.13 5.16 -10.82
C GLY A 427 -5.90 6.46 -11.09
N HIS A 428 -7.13 6.30 -11.55
CA HIS A 428 -8.04 7.43 -11.80
C HIS A 428 -8.54 8.04 -10.48
N LYS A 429 -8.03 9.22 -10.13
CA LYS A 429 -8.35 9.91 -8.87
C LYS A 429 -9.83 10.29 -8.73
N TRP A 430 -10.55 10.51 -9.83
CA TRP A 430 -11.97 10.80 -9.78
C TRP A 430 -12.81 9.63 -9.25
N LEU A 431 -12.30 8.41 -9.32
CA LEU A 431 -12.92 7.22 -8.75
C LEU A 431 -12.62 7.03 -7.25
N ASP A 432 -11.74 7.82 -6.66
CA ASP A 432 -11.27 7.61 -5.28
C ASP A 432 -12.42 7.64 -4.28
N SER A 433 -13.26 8.67 -4.33
CA SER A 433 -14.44 8.78 -3.47
C SER A 433 -15.44 7.65 -3.72
N LEU A 434 -15.63 7.26 -5.00
CA LEU A 434 -16.53 6.17 -5.38
C LEU A 434 -16.08 4.85 -4.75
N PHE A 435 -14.79 4.47 -4.91
CA PHE A 435 -14.25 3.23 -4.31
C PHE A 435 -14.36 3.22 -2.79
N PHE A 436 -14.13 4.35 -2.13
CA PHE A 436 -14.34 4.41 -0.68
C PHE A 436 -15.80 4.16 -0.31
N LEU A 437 -16.73 4.82 -1.00
CA LEU A 437 -18.17 4.69 -0.76
C LEU A 437 -18.76 3.35 -1.22
N MET A 438 -18.05 2.58 -2.05
CA MET A 438 -18.42 1.21 -2.40
C MET A 438 -18.17 0.20 -1.27
N ASN A 439 -17.38 0.53 -0.25
CA ASN A 439 -17.17 -0.38 0.88
C ASN A 439 -18.50 -0.71 1.58
N PRO A 440 -18.74 -1.97 1.99
CA PRO A 440 -19.98 -2.34 2.67
C PRO A 440 -20.22 -1.53 3.95
N ARG A 441 -19.18 -1.34 4.75
CA ARG A 441 -19.26 -0.68 6.07
C ARG A 441 -18.09 0.29 6.26
N PRO A 442 -18.01 1.38 5.48
CA PRO A 442 -16.96 2.38 5.70
C PRO A 442 -17.22 3.11 7.02
N CYS A 443 -16.15 3.41 7.74
CA CYS A 443 -16.21 4.06 9.04
C CYS A 443 -15.29 5.27 9.07
N TYR A 444 -15.78 6.38 9.58
CA TYR A 444 -15.00 7.54 9.96
C TYR A 444 -15.07 7.79 11.46
N GLN A 445 -13.92 8.11 12.04
CA GLN A 445 -13.85 8.61 13.40
C GLN A 445 -13.13 9.97 13.37
N LEU A 446 -13.75 10.97 13.96
CA LEU A 446 -13.24 12.33 14.08
C LEU A 446 -13.11 12.71 15.54
N HIS A 447 -11.93 13.16 15.93
CA HIS A 447 -11.67 13.72 17.25
C HIS A 447 -11.37 15.22 17.06
N PHE A 448 -12.33 16.06 17.39
CA PHE A 448 -12.15 17.50 17.47
C PHE A 448 -11.35 17.81 18.72
N LEU A 449 -10.22 18.48 18.57
CA LEU A 449 -9.35 18.83 19.68
C LEU A 449 -9.63 20.27 20.13
N GLU A 450 -9.05 20.67 21.26
CA GLU A 450 -9.18 22.04 21.75
C GLU A 450 -8.61 23.06 20.75
N SER A 451 -9.27 24.19 20.65
CA SER A 451 -8.85 25.25 19.74
C SER A 451 -7.51 25.84 20.19
N ILE A 452 -6.65 26.06 19.22
CA ILE A 452 -5.33 26.68 19.43
C ILE A 452 -5.41 28.11 18.91
N THR A 453 -5.13 29.06 19.79
CA THR A 453 -4.96 30.45 19.41
C THR A 453 -3.52 30.71 18.99
N ARG A 454 -3.37 31.57 17.99
CA ARG A 454 -2.06 32.02 17.57
C ARG A 454 -1.47 32.91 18.69
N ASP A 455 -0.33 32.45 19.22
CA ASP A 455 0.50 33.21 20.16
C ASP A 455 1.79 33.67 19.46
N GLN A 456 2.80 33.99 20.21
CA GLN A 456 4.10 34.46 19.70
C GLN A 456 4.92 33.32 19.01
N ARG A 457 4.43 32.09 18.93
CA ARG A 457 5.11 30.97 18.27
C ARG A 457 5.18 31.17 16.77
N SER A 458 6.23 30.64 16.15
CA SER A 458 6.36 30.63 14.70
C SER A 458 5.31 29.74 14.03
N SER A 459 4.95 30.03 12.78
CA SER A 459 4.01 29.21 12.00
C SER A 459 4.46 27.75 11.87
N TYR A 460 5.76 27.50 11.86
CA TYR A 460 6.33 26.13 11.84
C TYR A 460 6.13 25.40 13.18
N GLU A 461 6.32 26.07 14.30
CA GLU A 461 6.09 25.48 15.62
C GLU A 461 4.62 25.14 15.84
N ILE A 462 3.71 26.03 15.41
CA ILE A 462 2.27 25.78 15.46
C ILE A 462 1.91 24.57 14.56
N ALA A 463 2.41 24.52 13.34
CA ALA A 463 2.13 23.43 12.40
C ALA A 463 2.64 22.08 12.94
N ASN A 464 3.87 22.04 13.46
CA ASN A 464 4.45 20.82 14.06
C ASN A 464 3.74 20.45 15.36
N GLY A 465 3.30 21.42 16.16
CA GLY A 465 2.51 21.19 17.36
C GLY A 465 1.16 20.54 17.05
N ILE A 466 0.44 21.06 16.05
CA ILE A 466 -0.84 20.52 15.59
C ILE A 466 -0.66 19.11 15.00
N GLN A 467 0.41 18.88 14.21
CA GLN A 467 0.71 17.54 13.69
C GLN A 467 0.88 16.53 14.83
N ARG A 468 1.64 16.88 15.88
CA ARG A 468 1.83 16.01 17.06
C ARG A 468 0.53 15.74 17.82
N LEU A 469 -0.25 16.78 18.09
CA LEU A 469 -1.54 16.64 18.80
C LEU A 469 -2.50 15.72 18.02
N ILE A 470 -2.58 15.86 16.70
CA ILE A 470 -3.38 14.97 15.86
C ILE A 470 -2.80 13.56 15.91
N GLY A 471 -1.46 13.39 15.80
CA GLY A 471 -0.80 12.10 15.87
C GLY A 471 -1.09 11.36 17.17
N GLU A 472 -0.97 12.04 18.31
CA GLU A 472 -1.27 11.50 19.64
C GLU A 472 -2.74 11.08 19.77
N ALA A 473 -3.68 11.89 19.26
CA ALA A 473 -5.11 11.62 19.34
C ALA A 473 -5.55 10.36 18.58
N VAL A 474 -4.87 9.99 17.50
CA VAL A 474 -5.19 8.80 16.69
C VAL A 474 -4.15 7.68 16.80
N GLY A 475 -3.06 7.88 17.55
CA GLY A 475 -1.97 6.92 17.68
C GLY A 475 -1.14 6.77 16.39
N PHE A 476 -0.97 7.86 15.62
CA PHE A 476 -0.20 7.86 14.39
C PHE A 476 1.18 8.47 14.59
N GLU A 477 2.18 7.92 13.91
CA GLU A 477 3.55 8.42 13.96
C GLU A 477 3.72 9.63 13.03
N CYS A 478 4.31 10.71 13.56
CA CYS A 478 4.62 11.92 12.80
C CYS A 478 5.90 11.73 11.98
N THR A 479 5.86 12.04 10.69
CA THR A 479 6.99 11.94 9.79
C THR A 479 7.34 13.28 9.15
N ASN A 480 8.55 13.37 8.59
CA ASN A 480 8.99 14.52 7.80
C ASN A 480 8.73 14.35 6.29
N PHE A 481 8.13 13.24 5.88
CA PHE A 481 7.81 13.00 4.48
C PHE A 481 6.79 13.99 3.95
N THR A 482 6.91 14.28 2.68
CA THR A 482 6.05 15.23 1.96
C THR A 482 5.28 14.53 0.84
N ARG A 483 4.36 15.27 0.21
CA ARG A 483 3.71 14.84 -1.01
C ARG A 483 4.71 14.45 -2.10
N LYS A 484 5.82 15.18 -2.25
CA LYS A 484 6.85 14.86 -3.26
C LYS A 484 7.45 13.49 -3.02
N ASP A 485 7.82 13.19 -1.77
CA ASP A 485 8.40 11.89 -1.40
C ASP A 485 7.44 10.75 -1.73
N LYS A 486 6.15 10.89 -1.40
CA LYS A 486 5.13 9.90 -1.74
C LYS A 486 5.06 9.62 -3.25
N TYR A 487 4.98 10.67 -4.07
CA TYR A 487 4.87 10.51 -5.52
C TYR A 487 6.17 9.97 -6.12
N GLN A 488 7.32 10.40 -5.64
CA GLN A 488 8.63 9.88 -6.08
C GLN A 488 8.75 8.38 -5.76
N MET A 489 8.33 7.95 -4.57
CA MET A 489 8.40 6.54 -4.16
C MET A 489 7.42 5.67 -4.95
N LEU A 490 6.19 6.12 -5.19
CA LEU A 490 5.13 5.30 -5.78
C LEU A 490 5.01 5.42 -7.31
N ALA A 491 5.39 6.55 -7.88
CA ALA A 491 5.18 6.84 -9.30
C ALA A 491 6.43 7.36 -10.04
N GLY A 492 7.55 7.58 -9.33
CA GLY A 492 8.79 8.02 -9.94
C GLY A 492 8.81 9.47 -10.41
N HIS A 493 7.83 10.30 -10.00
CA HIS A 493 7.77 11.74 -10.31
C HIS A 493 7.36 12.55 -9.07
N ASP A 494 7.49 13.88 -9.12
CA ASP A 494 7.24 14.76 -7.97
C ASP A 494 5.74 15.06 -7.71
N GLY A 495 4.83 14.52 -8.52
CA GLY A 495 3.39 14.75 -8.46
C GLY A 495 2.98 16.17 -8.85
N ALA A 496 3.86 16.98 -9.42
CA ALA A 496 3.45 18.20 -10.12
C ALA A 496 2.60 17.81 -11.32
N ASP A 497 1.50 18.55 -11.57
CA ASP A 497 0.59 18.24 -12.68
C ASP A 497 1.37 18.29 -14.00
N THR A 498 1.65 17.13 -14.58
CA THR A 498 2.15 16.95 -15.95
C THR A 498 1.00 16.93 -16.95
N ARG A 499 -0.08 17.65 -16.69
CA ARG A 499 -1.11 17.90 -17.71
C ARG A 499 -0.70 19.15 -18.48
N ARG A 500 0.14 18.93 -19.45
CA ARG A 500 0.19 19.74 -20.67
C ARG A 500 -0.36 18.91 -21.81
#